data_0175b2773e941913b7f9bcf681001973
#
_entry.id   0175b2773e941913b7f9bcf681001973
#
_cell.length_a   1.000
_cell.length_b   1.000
_cell.length_c   1.000
_cell.angle_alpha   90.00
_cell.angle_beta   90.00
_cell.angle_gamma   90.00
#
_symmetry.space_group_name_H-M   'P 1'
#
loop_
_entity.id
_entity.type
_entity.pdbx_description
1 polymer ?
#
loop_
_entity_poly.entity_id
_entity_poly.type
_entity_poly.pdbx_seq_one_letter_code
_entity_poly.pdbx_strand_id
1 'polypeptide(L)'
;MNLKFLLPLLIIAIFFASCSHVYTPALYHQDIAYQPKPTSFDTAKSLTYISAGLGGYSNTNLNDLLVSGQLNVSRGHVFDNFNVAYGGFAVFGDYQNGSSDKTKPDYFSDKFFGAVGGRFSANAFVTTGRTDFRFIGMEMAYSHEFGAYADFRKSINSQGGYYVDPRTDLFSIGLTTEVIFHNRDDNTFQHGIRGFLGTTVGHNNLDDTYYNDQTSTERMFRKIFPKASYFITFKNYFGTFEVGSNVFVRFGYKF
;
A
#
# COMPACT_ATOMS: atom_id res chain seq x y z
N MET A 1 -19.57 -25.96 37.37
CA MET A 1 -20.01 -25.53 36.04
C MET A 1 -19.30 -26.43 35.02
N ASN A 2 -20.05 -27.24 34.27
CA ASN A 2 -19.47 -28.26 33.41
C ASN A 2 -18.76 -27.62 32.21
N LEU A 3 -17.45 -27.84 32.09
CA LEU A 3 -16.58 -27.33 31.01
C LEU A 3 -17.12 -27.67 29.61
N LYS A 4 -17.91 -28.77 29.49
CA LYS A 4 -18.55 -29.22 28.24
C LYS A 4 -19.60 -28.25 27.68
N PHE A 5 -20.18 -27.37 28.51
CA PHE A 5 -21.14 -26.35 28.06
C PHE A 5 -20.48 -24.98 27.78
N LEU A 6 -19.26 -24.77 28.26
CA LEU A 6 -18.52 -23.51 28.00
C LEU A 6 -18.00 -23.46 26.56
N LEU A 7 -17.59 -24.59 26.00
CA LEU A 7 -17.04 -24.65 24.63
C LEU A 7 -18.06 -24.27 23.55
N PRO A 8 -19.30 -24.82 23.51
CA PRO A 8 -20.30 -24.36 22.54
C PRO A 8 -20.76 -22.93 22.78
N LEU A 9 -20.80 -22.47 24.02
CA LEU A 9 -21.16 -21.07 24.33
C LEU A 9 -20.10 -20.08 23.84
N LEU A 10 -18.81 -20.44 23.93
CA LEU A 10 -17.69 -19.66 23.39
C LEU A 10 -17.71 -19.63 21.87
N ILE A 11 -18.04 -20.75 21.23
CA ILE A 11 -18.17 -20.83 19.75
C ILE A 11 -19.34 -19.97 19.28
N ILE A 12 -20.48 -20.00 19.97
CA ILE A 12 -21.66 -19.17 19.66
C ILE A 12 -21.34 -17.69 19.85
N ALA A 13 -20.59 -17.30 20.89
CA ALA A 13 -20.18 -15.91 21.12
C ALA A 13 -19.29 -15.34 20.00
N ILE A 14 -18.48 -16.19 19.34
CA ILE A 14 -17.65 -15.79 18.20
C ILE A 14 -18.52 -15.47 16.97
N PHE A 15 -19.67 -16.12 16.80
CA PHE A 15 -20.59 -15.87 15.67
C PHE A 15 -21.45 -14.59 15.86
N PHE A 16 -21.51 -14.03 17.06
CA PHE A 16 -22.21 -12.77 17.33
C PHE A 16 -21.30 -11.55 17.32
N ALA A 17 -20.01 -11.69 16.96
CA ALA A 17 -19.18 -10.55 16.65
C ALA A 17 -19.78 -9.85 15.41
N SER A 18 -20.60 -8.84 15.64
CA SER A 18 -21.17 -7.99 14.59
C SER A 18 -20.02 -7.36 13.82
N CYS A 19 -19.76 -7.86 12.62
CA CYS A 19 -18.84 -7.22 11.69
C CYS A 19 -19.49 -5.93 11.19
N SER A 20 -19.26 -4.82 11.86
CA SER A 20 -19.60 -3.51 11.33
C SER A 20 -18.63 -3.14 10.23
N HIS A 21 -19.12 -2.63 9.10
CA HIS A 21 -18.29 -2.16 8.01
C HIS A 21 -17.45 -0.95 8.46
N VAL A 22 -16.15 -0.99 8.13
CA VAL A 22 -15.20 0.11 8.34
C VAL A 22 -14.78 0.64 6.97
N TYR A 23 -15.19 1.86 6.66
CA TYR A 23 -14.87 2.49 5.38
C TYR A 23 -13.66 3.41 5.50
N THR A 24 -12.55 3.01 4.88
CA THR A 24 -11.31 3.80 4.82
C THR A 24 -11.08 4.35 3.42
N PRO A 25 -10.22 5.37 3.25
CA PRO A 25 -9.76 5.78 1.93
C PRO A 25 -9.25 4.60 1.10
N ALA A 26 -9.51 4.61 -0.21
CA ALA A 26 -9.16 3.51 -1.10
C ALA A 26 -7.66 3.20 -1.12
N LEU A 27 -6.80 4.22 -0.95
CA LEU A 27 -5.35 4.04 -0.90
C LEU A 27 -4.78 3.95 0.52
N TYR A 28 -5.62 3.76 1.54
CA TYR A 28 -5.15 3.61 2.91
C TYR A 28 -4.16 2.43 3.02
N HIS A 29 -2.92 2.69 3.48
CA HIS A 29 -1.78 1.76 3.49
C HIS A 29 -1.32 1.29 2.09
N GLN A 30 -1.71 1.98 0.99
CA GLN A 30 -1.44 1.52 -0.38
C GLN A 30 -0.84 2.58 -1.29
N ASP A 31 -0.81 3.82 -0.87
CA ASP A 31 -0.25 4.94 -1.62
C ASP A 31 1.28 4.85 -1.80
N ILE A 32 2.00 4.14 -0.91
CA ILE A 32 3.43 3.82 -1.08
C ILE A 32 3.58 2.57 -1.94
N ALA A 33 4.34 2.70 -3.02
CA ALA A 33 4.74 1.61 -3.90
C ALA A 33 6.22 1.76 -4.27
N TYR A 34 6.85 0.66 -4.61
CA TYR A 34 8.26 0.66 -5.00
C TYR A 34 8.56 1.71 -6.08
N GLN A 35 9.54 2.57 -5.83
CA GLN A 35 10.06 3.50 -6.82
C GLN A 35 11.40 2.98 -7.34
N PRO A 36 11.49 2.61 -8.64
CA PRO A 36 12.75 2.20 -9.21
C PRO A 36 13.77 3.35 -9.16
N LYS A 37 15.02 2.98 -8.91
CA LYS A 37 16.16 3.90 -8.80
C LYS A 37 17.34 3.31 -9.55
N PRO A 38 18.22 4.13 -10.17
CA PRO A 38 19.46 3.64 -10.70
C PRO A 38 20.28 2.91 -9.63
N THR A 39 21.06 1.93 -10.06
CA THR A 39 21.99 1.20 -9.21
C THR A 39 23.42 1.77 -9.37
N SER A 40 24.35 1.35 -8.53
CA SER A 40 25.76 1.72 -8.67
C SER A 40 26.35 1.29 -10.01
N PHE A 41 25.82 0.23 -10.61
CA PHE A 41 26.26 -0.36 -11.88
C PHE A 41 25.64 0.27 -13.13
N ASP A 42 24.60 1.07 -12.98
CA ASP A 42 24.01 1.78 -14.12
C ASP A 42 24.98 2.85 -14.63
N THR A 43 25.15 2.90 -15.94
CA THR A 43 26.01 3.90 -16.59
C THR A 43 25.46 5.31 -16.39
N ALA A 44 24.14 5.47 -16.51
CA ALA A 44 23.48 6.73 -16.25
C ALA A 44 23.16 6.88 -14.76
N LYS A 45 23.65 7.94 -14.15
CA LYS A 45 23.42 8.25 -12.73
C LYS A 45 22.04 8.86 -12.46
N SER A 46 21.29 9.18 -13.50
CA SER A 46 19.93 9.70 -13.43
C SER A 46 19.07 9.08 -14.52
N LEU A 47 17.95 8.46 -14.13
CA LEU A 47 17.06 7.77 -15.04
C LEU A 47 15.60 8.18 -14.75
N THR A 48 14.80 8.26 -15.80
CA THR A 48 13.35 8.46 -15.72
C THR A 48 12.65 7.12 -15.94
N TYR A 49 11.61 6.86 -15.16
CA TYR A 49 10.84 5.63 -15.18
C TYR A 49 9.37 5.93 -15.40
N ILE A 50 8.74 5.20 -16.32
CA ILE A 50 7.29 5.23 -16.52
C ILE A 50 6.77 3.82 -16.35
N SER A 51 5.69 3.64 -15.62
CA SER A 51 5.08 2.32 -15.43
C SER A 51 3.57 2.38 -15.32
N ALA A 52 2.94 1.27 -15.71
CA ALA A 52 1.54 0.99 -15.49
C ALA A 52 1.38 -0.34 -14.76
N GLY A 53 0.33 -0.49 -13.99
CA GLY A 53 0.08 -1.72 -13.26
C GLY A 53 -1.36 -1.87 -12.81
N LEU A 54 -1.66 -3.07 -12.35
CA LEU A 54 -2.96 -3.48 -11.85
C LEU A 54 -2.78 -4.12 -10.48
N GLY A 55 -3.76 -3.95 -9.63
CA GLY A 55 -3.76 -4.56 -8.32
C GLY A 55 -5.14 -4.62 -7.70
N GLY A 56 -5.20 -5.34 -6.62
CA GLY A 56 -6.42 -5.47 -5.85
C GLY A 56 -6.13 -5.78 -4.39
N TYR A 57 -7.06 -5.47 -3.53
CA TYR A 57 -7.02 -5.85 -2.14
C TYR A 57 -8.42 -6.07 -1.58
N SER A 58 -8.49 -6.85 -0.51
CA SER A 58 -9.67 -6.96 0.32
C SER A 58 -9.51 -6.02 1.51
N ASN A 59 -10.49 -5.16 1.75
CA ASN A 59 -10.50 -4.31 2.92
C ASN A 59 -10.67 -5.16 4.20
N THR A 60 -10.51 -4.56 5.37
CA THR A 60 -10.63 -5.18 6.71
C THR A 60 -11.88 -6.04 6.90
N ASN A 61 -12.91 -5.82 6.11
CA ASN A 61 -14.03 -6.75 5.97
C ASN A 61 -13.74 -7.69 4.79
N LEU A 62 -13.59 -8.95 5.07
CA LEU A 62 -13.19 -10.03 4.14
C LEU A 62 -14.01 -10.12 2.83
N ASN A 63 -15.11 -9.39 2.72
CA ASN A 63 -16.01 -9.43 1.59
C ASN A 63 -15.88 -8.22 0.64
N ASP A 64 -15.27 -7.13 1.07
CA ASP A 64 -15.10 -5.96 0.22
C ASP A 64 -13.88 -6.13 -0.69
N LEU A 65 -14.05 -5.85 -1.97
CA LEU A 65 -12.99 -5.96 -2.97
C LEU A 65 -12.73 -4.59 -3.60
N LEU A 66 -11.46 -4.24 -3.70
CA LEU A 66 -11.01 -3.09 -4.45
C LEU A 66 -10.08 -3.54 -5.56
N VAL A 67 -10.38 -3.13 -6.79
CA VAL A 67 -9.54 -3.37 -7.97
C VAL A 67 -9.13 -2.03 -8.54
N SER A 68 -7.85 -1.89 -8.88
CA SER A 68 -7.33 -0.62 -9.40
C SER A 68 -6.24 -0.79 -10.44
N GLY A 69 -6.21 0.18 -11.36
CA GLY A 69 -5.09 0.46 -12.24
C GLY A 69 -4.29 1.66 -11.75
N GLN A 70 -2.98 1.65 -11.97
CA GLN A 70 -2.10 2.73 -11.57
C GLN A 70 -1.12 3.09 -12.69
N LEU A 71 -0.92 4.41 -12.89
CA LEU A 71 0.12 4.98 -13.73
C LEU A 71 1.14 5.70 -12.86
N ASN A 72 2.44 5.58 -13.19
CA ASN A 72 3.50 6.22 -12.43
C ASN A 72 4.53 6.83 -13.38
N VAL A 73 5.03 8.00 -13.01
CA VAL A 73 6.20 8.62 -13.61
C VAL A 73 7.13 9.02 -12.48
N SER A 74 8.39 8.61 -12.54
CA SER A 74 9.37 8.95 -11.51
C SER A 74 10.74 9.19 -12.11
N ARG A 75 11.57 9.94 -11.38
CA ARG A 75 12.97 10.15 -11.69
C ARG A 75 13.82 9.69 -10.51
N GLY A 76 14.83 8.88 -10.81
CA GLY A 76 15.77 8.39 -9.82
C GLY A 76 17.17 8.91 -10.08
N HIS A 77 17.93 9.12 -9.01
CA HIS A 77 19.33 9.52 -9.04
C HIS A 77 20.14 8.63 -8.11
N VAL A 78 21.35 8.27 -8.53
CA VAL A 78 22.32 7.56 -7.70
C VAL A 78 23.58 8.38 -7.53
N PHE A 79 24.06 8.43 -6.30
CA PHE A 79 25.28 9.07 -5.86
C PHE A 79 26.23 7.98 -5.30
N ASP A 80 27.36 8.34 -4.74
CA ASP A 80 28.37 7.37 -4.31
C ASP A 80 27.82 6.34 -3.29
N ASN A 81 27.10 6.80 -2.26
CA ASN A 81 26.62 5.95 -1.18
C ASN A 81 25.11 6.14 -0.86
N PHE A 82 24.40 6.90 -1.68
CA PHE A 82 22.96 7.08 -1.54
C PHE A 82 22.27 7.25 -2.88
N ASN A 83 20.99 6.98 -2.90
CA ASN A 83 20.14 7.24 -4.05
C ASN A 83 18.83 7.87 -3.61
N VAL A 84 18.21 8.56 -4.54
CA VAL A 84 16.89 9.17 -4.34
C VAL A 84 16.01 8.91 -5.55
N ALA A 85 14.70 8.84 -5.32
CA ALA A 85 13.70 8.88 -6.37
C ALA A 85 12.52 9.73 -5.94
N TYR A 86 11.92 10.40 -6.90
CA TYR A 86 10.70 11.17 -6.71
C TYR A 86 9.83 11.08 -7.96
N GLY A 87 8.53 11.23 -7.77
CA GLY A 87 7.62 11.15 -8.91
C GLY A 87 6.16 11.30 -8.53
N GLY A 88 5.32 11.28 -9.56
CA GLY A 88 3.87 11.33 -9.42
C GLY A 88 3.21 10.02 -9.83
N PHE A 89 1.98 9.84 -9.37
CA PHE A 89 1.15 8.70 -9.75
C PHE A 89 -0.32 9.11 -9.86
N ALA A 90 -1.05 8.33 -10.64
CA ALA A 90 -2.50 8.35 -10.70
C ALA A 90 -3.05 6.93 -10.55
N VAL A 91 -4.12 6.78 -9.80
CA VAL A 91 -4.81 5.50 -9.56
C VAL A 91 -6.28 5.68 -9.92
N PHE A 92 -6.85 4.66 -10.54
CA PHE A 92 -8.27 4.58 -10.88
C PHE A 92 -8.77 3.18 -10.58
N GLY A 93 -9.91 3.06 -9.96
CA GLY A 93 -10.45 1.76 -9.61
C GLY A 93 -11.90 1.80 -9.14
N ASP A 94 -12.37 0.63 -8.78
CA ASP A 94 -13.70 0.42 -8.26
C ASP A 94 -13.65 -0.30 -6.91
N TYR A 95 -14.42 0.22 -5.98
CA TYR A 95 -14.66 -0.38 -4.68
C TYR A 95 -15.98 -1.13 -4.72
N GLN A 96 -15.94 -2.42 -4.47
CA GLN A 96 -17.11 -3.30 -4.43
C GLN A 96 -17.44 -3.66 -2.98
N ASN A 97 -18.69 -3.41 -2.59
CA ASN A 97 -19.18 -3.76 -1.26
C ASN A 97 -19.60 -5.23 -1.26
N GLY A 98 -18.96 -6.02 -0.41
CA GLY A 98 -19.23 -7.45 -0.27
C GLY A 98 -20.42 -7.81 0.64
N SER A 99 -21.18 -6.82 1.13
CA SER A 99 -22.34 -7.09 1.98
C SER A 99 -23.40 -7.90 1.24
N SER A 100 -23.87 -8.97 1.86
CA SER A 100 -24.99 -9.77 1.34
C SER A 100 -26.36 -9.10 1.55
N ASP A 101 -26.45 -8.16 2.49
CA ASP A 101 -27.69 -7.45 2.81
C ASP A 101 -27.80 -6.15 2.02
N LYS A 102 -28.52 -6.23 0.91
CA LYS A 102 -28.74 -5.09 -0.01
C LYS A 102 -29.73 -4.06 0.53
N THR A 103 -30.36 -4.31 1.67
CA THR A 103 -31.34 -3.40 2.28
C THR A 103 -30.69 -2.39 3.22
N LYS A 104 -29.43 -2.58 3.57
CA LYS A 104 -28.70 -1.67 4.45
C LYS A 104 -28.47 -0.31 3.80
N PRO A 105 -28.58 0.80 4.56
CA PRO A 105 -28.38 2.16 4.04
C PRO A 105 -26.96 2.40 3.50
N ASP A 106 -25.97 1.64 3.96
CA ASP A 106 -24.57 1.70 3.53
C ASP A 106 -24.24 0.72 2.40
N TYR A 107 -25.24 0.00 1.85
CA TYR A 107 -25.03 -0.89 0.72
C TYR A 107 -24.86 -0.11 -0.59
N PHE A 108 -23.91 -0.56 -1.40
CA PHE A 108 -23.75 -0.23 -2.83
C PHE A 108 -23.13 -1.42 -3.56
N SER A 109 -23.32 -1.55 -4.86
CA SER A 109 -22.70 -2.63 -5.65
C SER A 109 -21.23 -2.33 -5.89
N ASP A 110 -20.95 -1.13 -6.40
CA ASP A 110 -19.64 -0.64 -6.80
C ASP A 110 -19.61 0.88 -6.74
N LYS A 111 -18.43 1.43 -6.50
CA LYS A 111 -18.18 2.88 -6.54
C LYS A 111 -16.80 3.16 -7.08
N PHE A 112 -16.76 3.95 -8.13
CA PHE A 112 -15.52 4.47 -8.69
C PHE A 112 -14.76 5.31 -7.67
N PHE A 113 -13.44 5.14 -7.64
CA PHE A 113 -12.51 6.05 -7.00
C PHE A 113 -11.36 6.40 -7.94
N GLY A 114 -10.85 7.62 -7.80
CA GLY A 114 -9.62 8.07 -8.40
C GLY A 114 -8.72 8.63 -7.32
N ALA A 115 -7.41 8.59 -7.53
CA ALA A 115 -6.45 9.28 -6.67
C ALA A 115 -5.26 9.74 -7.48
N VAL A 116 -4.70 10.88 -7.08
CA VAL A 116 -3.44 11.41 -7.62
C VAL A 116 -2.50 11.72 -6.47
N GLY A 117 -1.20 11.62 -6.73
CA GLY A 117 -0.26 11.86 -5.64
C GLY A 117 1.19 11.95 -6.08
N GLY A 118 2.05 12.18 -5.09
CA GLY A 118 3.49 12.20 -5.23
C GLY A 118 4.15 11.19 -4.28
N ARG A 119 5.32 10.72 -4.68
CA ARG A 119 6.17 9.83 -3.87
C ARG A 119 7.60 10.32 -3.85
N PHE A 120 8.25 10.06 -2.74
CA PHE A 120 9.67 10.28 -2.55
C PHE A 120 10.28 9.06 -1.87
N SER A 121 11.50 8.70 -2.27
CA SER A 121 12.28 7.62 -1.67
C SER A 121 13.75 7.99 -1.66
N ALA A 122 14.43 7.74 -0.55
CA ALA A 122 15.87 7.90 -0.41
C ALA A 122 16.45 6.72 0.36
N ASN A 123 17.59 6.19 -0.10
CA ASN A 123 18.27 5.05 0.53
C ASN A 123 19.78 5.30 0.62
N ALA A 124 20.37 4.93 1.74
CA ALA A 124 21.80 4.72 1.85
C ALA A 124 22.14 3.28 1.44
N PHE A 125 23.23 3.09 0.71
CA PHE A 125 23.63 1.78 0.24
C PHE A 125 25.14 1.55 0.29
N VAL A 126 25.51 0.28 0.25
CA VAL A 126 26.88 -0.20 0.02
C VAL A 126 26.85 -1.20 -1.11
N THR A 127 27.92 -1.19 -1.92
CA THR A 127 28.09 -2.14 -3.01
C THR A 127 29.16 -3.16 -2.62
N THR A 128 28.85 -4.44 -2.71
CA THR A 128 29.77 -5.53 -2.44
C THR A 128 29.72 -6.54 -3.58
N GLY A 129 30.81 -6.66 -4.33
CA GLY A 129 30.86 -7.52 -5.49
C GLY A 129 29.85 -7.09 -6.56
N ARG A 130 28.74 -7.84 -6.67
CA ARG A 130 27.66 -7.61 -7.64
C ARG A 130 26.32 -7.35 -6.98
N THR A 131 26.35 -6.94 -5.74
CA THR A 131 25.16 -6.68 -4.94
C THR A 131 25.19 -5.27 -4.44
N ASP A 132 24.13 -4.51 -4.71
CA ASP A 132 23.82 -3.28 -4.02
C ASP A 132 22.94 -3.60 -2.81
N PHE A 133 23.43 -3.36 -1.63
CA PHE A 133 22.65 -3.47 -0.39
C PHE A 133 22.25 -2.08 0.09
N ARG A 134 21.01 -1.74 -0.10
CA ARG A 134 20.36 -0.52 0.42
C ARG A 134 19.87 -0.80 1.82
N PHE A 135 20.78 -0.71 2.78
CA PHE A 135 20.56 -1.19 4.16
C PHE A 135 19.51 -0.39 4.92
N ILE A 136 19.34 0.89 4.60
CA ILE A 136 18.32 1.75 5.19
C ILE A 136 17.85 2.79 4.18
N GLY A 137 16.55 3.03 4.15
CA GLY A 137 15.94 4.09 3.37
C GLY A 137 14.67 4.59 4.01
N MET A 138 14.20 5.71 3.51
CA MET A 138 12.93 6.33 3.89
C MET A 138 12.09 6.52 2.62
N GLU A 139 10.82 6.23 2.74
CA GLU A 139 9.84 6.47 1.67
C GLU A 139 8.66 7.26 2.22
N MET A 140 8.15 8.17 1.39
CA MET A 140 6.99 9.01 1.69
C MET A 140 6.07 9.04 0.49
N ALA A 141 4.77 9.13 0.74
CA ALA A 141 3.75 9.37 -0.26
C ALA A 141 2.71 10.36 0.26
N TYR A 142 2.24 11.21 -0.63
CA TYR A 142 1.04 12.00 -0.43
C TYR A 142 0.07 11.69 -1.56
N SER A 143 -1.20 11.48 -1.22
CA SER A 143 -2.26 11.22 -2.20
C SER A 143 -3.53 11.98 -1.86
N HIS A 144 -4.24 12.39 -2.90
CA HIS A 144 -5.57 12.99 -2.83
C HIS A 144 -6.56 12.09 -3.58
N GLU A 145 -7.59 11.61 -2.87
CA GLU A 145 -8.64 10.74 -3.40
C GLU A 145 -9.86 11.57 -3.81
N PHE A 146 -10.51 11.15 -4.91
CA PHE A 146 -11.74 11.74 -5.43
C PHE A 146 -12.65 10.66 -6.03
N GLY A 147 -13.89 11.02 -6.33
CA GLY A 147 -14.86 10.14 -7.00
C GLY A 147 -15.97 9.66 -6.07
N ALA A 148 -16.86 8.85 -6.62
CA ALA A 148 -18.09 8.43 -5.97
C ALA A 148 -17.89 7.69 -4.63
N TYR A 149 -16.76 6.99 -4.46
CA TYR A 149 -16.43 6.33 -3.19
C TYR A 149 -16.04 7.33 -2.10
N ALA A 150 -15.27 8.36 -2.44
CA ALA A 150 -14.94 9.42 -1.49
C ALA A 150 -16.17 10.21 -1.04
N ASP A 151 -17.08 10.52 -1.97
CA ASP A 151 -18.34 11.22 -1.67
C ASP A 151 -19.28 10.36 -0.82
N PHE A 152 -19.35 9.06 -1.09
CA PHE A 152 -20.08 8.09 -0.27
C PHE A 152 -19.56 8.09 1.17
N ARG A 153 -18.25 8.00 1.41
CA ARG A 153 -17.67 8.02 2.76
C ARG A 153 -18.04 9.31 3.53
N LYS A 154 -17.98 10.46 2.87
CA LYS A 154 -18.41 11.75 3.46
C LYS A 154 -19.90 11.73 3.83
N SER A 155 -20.75 11.21 2.93
CA SER A 155 -22.20 11.13 3.15
C SER A 155 -22.57 10.21 4.30
N ILE A 156 -22.00 9.00 4.35
CA ILE A 156 -22.27 8.03 5.43
C ILE A 156 -21.72 8.52 6.77
N ASN A 157 -20.56 9.16 6.78
CA ASN A 157 -20.00 9.76 7.99
C ASN A 157 -20.95 10.83 8.59
N SER A 158 -21.63 11.61 7.76
CA SER A 158 -22.58 12.63 8.21
C SER A 158 -23.86 12.07 8.81
N GLN A 159 -24.23 10.83 8.47
CA GLN A 159 -25.43 10.16 9.02
C GLN A 159 -25.18 9.61 10.44
N GLY A 160 -23.92 9.38 10.82
CA GLY A 160 -23.55 8.76 12.09
C GLY A 160 -23.84 7.24 12.14
N GLY A 161 -23.33 6.58 13.17
CA GLY A 161 -23.57 5.14 13.37
C GLY A 161 -22.71 4.20 12.53
N TYR A 162 -21.80 4.73 11.72
CA TYR A 162 -20.86 3.99 10.88
C TYR A 162 -19.41 4.33 11.25
N TYR A 163 -18.52 3.36 11.08
CA TYR A 163 -17.08 3.56 11.24
C TYR A 163 -16.48 3.99 9.90
N VAL A 164 -16.25 5.29 9.74
CA VAL A 164 -15.84 5.87 8.46
C VAL A 164 -14.69 6.85 8.65
N ASP A 165 -13.67 6.73 7.84
CA ASP A 165 -12.68 7.79 7.63
C ASP A 165 -13.09 8.63 6.41
N PRO A 166 -13.60 9.86 6.58
CA PRO A 166 -14.06 10.69 5.46
C PRO A 166 -12.94 11.42 4.73
N ARG A 167 -11.69 11.30 5.18
CA ARG A 167 -10.55 12.00 4.58
C ARG A 167 -10.32 11.59 3.14
N THR A 168 -9.87 12.54 2.36
CA THR A 168 -9.45 12.33 0.97
C THR A 168 -7.95 12.50 0.79
N ASP A 169 -7.28 13.09 1.78
CA ASP A 169 -5.85 13.35 1.76
C ASP A 169 -5.14 12.38 2.69
N LEU A 170 -4.17 11.65 2.14
CA LEU A 170 -3.35 10.70 2.87
C LEU A 170 -1.89 11.13 2.81
N PHE A 171 -1.20 10.97 3.91
CA PHE A 171 0.25 11.06 3.98
C PHE A 171 0.80 9.81 4.64
N SER A 172 1.61 9.05 3.92
CA SER A 172 2.25 7.83 4.40
C SER A 172 3.76 8.00 4.43
N ILE A 173 4.38 7.41 5.44
CA ILE A 173 5.83 7.43 5.63
C ILE A 173 6.28 6.08 6.18
N GLY A 174 7.49 5.65 5.83
CA GLY A 174 8.07 4.43 6.38
C GLY A 174 9.54 4.23 6.03
N LEU A 175 10.08 3.16 6.56
CA LEU A 175 11.44 2.72 6.34
C LEU A 175 11.47 1.58 5.33
N THR A 176 12.56 1.52 4.58
CA THR A 176 12.77 0.49 3.55
C THR A 176 14.18 -0.06 3.59
N THR A 177 14.32 -1.31 3.18
CA THR A 177 15.59 -1.96 2.89
C THR A 177 15.48 -2.73 1.58
N GLU A 178 16.56 -2.76 0.80
CA GLU A 178 16.55 -3.42 -0.51
C GLU A 178 17.87 -4.17 -0.73
N VAL A 179 17.79 -5.30 -1.42
CA VAL A 179 18.96 -6.03 -1.93
C VAL A 179 18.78 -6.21 -3.42
N ILE A 180 19.78 -5.79 -4.20
CA ILE A 180 19.76 -5.84 -5.66
C ILE A 180 20.93 -6.67 -6.14
N PHE A 181 20.63 -7.67 -6.95
CA PHE A 181 21.59 -8.58 -7.54
C PHE A 181 21.77 -8.27 -9.02
N HIS A 182 23.02 -8.23 -9.47
CA HIS A 182 23.41 -8.00 -10.85
C HIS A 182 23.93 -9.29 -11.47
N ASN A 183 23.58 -9.58 -12.72
CA ASN A 183 24.08 -10.73 -13.42
C ASN A 183 25.60 -10.63 -13.67
N ARG A 184 26.25 -11.78 -13.76
CA ARG A 184 27.72 -11.89 -13.89
C ARG A 184 28.24 -11.40 -15.23
N ASP A 185 27.52 -11.69 -16.28
CA ASP A 185 28.01 -11.55 -17.65
C ASP A 185 27.37 -10.39 -18.40
N ASP A 186 26.30 -9.81 -17.82
CA ASP A 186 25.51 -8.76 -18.46
C ASP A 186 24.86 -7.84 -17.43
N ASN A 187 25.32 -6.59 -17.38
CA ASN A 187 24.72 -5.55 -16.51
C ASN A 187 23.29 -5.16 -16.92
N THR A 188 22.77 -5.74 -18.00
CA THR A 188 21.41 -5.47 -18.46
C THR A 188 20.33 -6.17 -17.64
N PHE A 189 20.72 -7.22 -16.89
CA PHE A 189 19.78 -7.97 -16.03
C PHE A 189 20.07 -7.72 -14.55
N GLN A 190 19.04 -7.27 -13.86
CA GLN A 190 19.07 -7.01 -12.43
C GLN A 190 17.76 -7.51 -11.82
N HIS A 191 17.83 -8.00 -10.61
CA HIS A 191 16.63 -8.29 -9.81
C HIS A 191 16.88 -8.00 -8.34
N GLY A 192 15.82 -7.79 -7.58
CA GLY A 192 15.99 -7.47 -6.18
C GLY A 192 14.73 -7.67 -5.37
N ILE A 193 14.92 -7.61 -4.08
CA ILE A 193 13.87 -7.70 -3.08
C ILE A 193 13.91 -6.45 -2.23
N ARG A 194 12.73 -5.89 -1.95
CA ARG A 194 12.55 -4.76 -1.03
C ARG A 194 11.63 -5.17 0.11
N GLY A 195 12.01 -4.83 1.33
CA GLY A 195 11.14 -4.79 2.50
C GLY A 195 10.79 -3.35 2.84
N PHE A 196 9.55 -3.09 3.21
CA PHE A 196 9.06 -1.78 3.66
C PHE A 196 8.21 -1.95 4.91
N LEU A 197 8.33 -1.00 5.83
CA LEU A 197 7.51 -0.90 7.02
C LEU A 197 7.12 0.55 7.23
N GLY A 198 5.84 0.85 7.20
CA GLY A 198 5.35 2.23 7.26
C GLY A 198 4.01 2.41 7.94
N THR A 199 3.57 3.64 7.98
CA THR A 199 2.30 4.07 8.55
C THR A 199 1.68 5.19 7.72
N THR A 200 0.34 5.27 7.74
CA THR A 200 -0.40 6.43 7.21
C THR A 200 -0.74 7.36 8.35
N VAL A 201 -0.30 8.61 8.26
CA VAL A 201 -0.38 9.60 9.34
C VAL A 201 -1.82 10.11 9.51
N GLY A 202 -2.22 10.35 10.76
CA GLY A 202 -3.48 11.01 11.09
C GLY A 202 -4.71 10.08 11.16
N HIS A 203 -4.53 8.77 11.19
CA HIS A 203 -5.62 7.79 11.25
C HIS A 203 -6.09 7.48 12.70
N ASN A 204 -6.11 8.46 13.57
CA ASN A 204 -6.38 8.21 14.98
C ASN A 204 -7.86 7.97 15.32
N ASN A 205 -8.80 8.54 14.55
CA ASN A 205 -10.21 8.56 14.96
C ASN A 205 -10.93 7.20 14.85
N LEU A 206 -10.56 6.34 13.89
CA LEU A 206 -11.17 5.01 13.78
C LEU A 206 -10.62 4.04 14.83
N ASP A 207 -9.33 4.13 15.14
CA ASP A 207 -8.69 3.26 16.13
C ASP A 207 -9.26 3.49 17.53
N ASP A 208 -9.54 4.75 17.91
CA ASP A 208 -10.02 5.09 19.23
C ASP A 208 -11.51 4.72 19.44
N THR A 209 -12.29 4.71 18.37
CA THR A 209 -13.74 4.43 18.44
C THR A 209 -14.08 2.97 18.18
N TYR A 210 -13.42 2.34 17.21
CA TYR A 210 -13.71 0.98 16.78
C TYR A 210 -12.93 -0.08 17.59
N TYR A 211 -11.72 0.25 18.04
CA TYR A 211 -10.82 -0.67 18.73
C TYR A 211 -10.59 -0.29 20.20
N ASN A 212 -11.62 0.27 20.84
CA ASN A 212 -11.53 0.78 22.22
C ASN A 212 -11.08 -0.27 23.25
N ASP A 213 -11.34 -1.55 22.99
CA ASP A 213 -10.99 -2.68 23.90
C ASP A 213 -9.55 -3.17 23.72
N GLN A 214 -8.75 -2.58 22.83
CA GLN A 214 -7.40 -3.03 22.53
C GLN A 214 -6.33 -2.30 23.35
N THR A 215 -5.27 -3.01 23.67
CA THR A 215 -4.09 -2.42 24.32
C THR A 215 -3.40 -1.41 23.43
N SER A 216 -2.68 -0.45 24.02
CA SER A 216 -1.92 0.56 23.27
C SER A 216 -0.92 -0.06 22.27
N THR A 217 -0.37 -1.23 22.61
CA THR A 217 0.57 -1.96 21.75
C THR A 217 -0.11 -2.54 20.52
N GLU A 218 -1.28 -3.16 20.68
CA GLU A 218 -2.05 -3.70 19.56
C GLU A 218 -2.50 -2.60 18.60
N ARG A 219 -2.95 -1.46 19.13
CA ARG A 219 -3.29 -0.28 18.32
C ARG A 219 -2.09 0.25 17.52
N MET A 220 -0.90 0.28 18.13
CA MET A 220 0.32 0.69 17.43
C MET A 220 0.67 -0.25 16.27
N PHE A 221 0.58 -1.59 16.46
CA PHE A 221 0.86 -2.56 15.41
C PHE A 221 -0.13 -2.51 14.25
N ARG A 222 -1.38 -2.15 14.48
CA ARG A 222 -2.36 -1.96 13.40
C ARG A 222 -2.09 -0.73 12.52
N LYS A 223 -1.42 0.28 13.07
CA LYS A 223 -1.03 1.49 12.31
C LYS A 223 0.17 1.23 11.40
N ILE A 224 0.89 0.16 11.62
CA ILE A 224 2.09 -0.20 10.87
C ILE A 224 1.70 -1.24 9.82
N PHE A 225 2.03 -0.98 8.56
CA PHE A 225 1.82 -1.94 7.49
C PHE A 225 3.14 -2.35 6.83
N PRO A 226 3.39 -3.67 6.75
CA PRO A 226 4.51 -4.20 6.01
C PRO A 226 4.17 -4.34 4.53
N LYS A 227 5.20 -4.15 3.67
CA LYS A 227 5.15 -4.53 2.25
C LYS A 227 6.44 -5.23 1.85
N ALA A 228 6.32 -6.21 0.98
CA ALA A 228 7.43 -6.81 0.28
C ALA A 228 7.27 -6.56 -1.22
N SER A 229 8.38 -6.31 -1.90
CA SER A 229 8.38 -6.15 -3.35
C SER A 229 9.51 -6.97 -3.95
N TYR A 230 9.22 -7.69 -5.02
CA TYR A 230 10.22 -8.25 -5.90
C TYR A 230 10.23 -7.46 -7.21
N PHE A 231 11.40 -7.13 -7.69
CA PHE A 231 11.52 -6.43 -8.96
C PHE A 231 12.59 -7.06 -9.84
N ILE A 232 12.38 -6.94 -11.13
CA ILE A 232 13.27 -7.42 -12.18
C ILE A 232 13.44 -6.34 -13.23
N THR A 233 14.65 -6.14 -13.68
CA THR A 233 14.97 -5.23 -14.78
C THR A 233 15.72 -5.99 -15.86
N PHE A 234 15.29 -5.84 -17.10
CA PHE A 234 15.96 -6.36 -18.27
C PHE A 234 16.12 -5.24 -19.30
N LYS A 235 17.37 -4.83 -19.54
CA LYS A 235 17.68 -3.65 -20.36
C LYS A 235 16.92 -2.42 -19.83
N ASN A 236 16.02 -1.87 -20.65
CA ASN A 236 15.22 -0.71 -20.31
C ASN A 236 13.85 -1.05 -19.74
N TYR A 237 13.46 -2.32 -19.72
CA TYR A 237 12.16 -2.76 -19.18
C TYR A 237 12.31 -3.20 -17.73
N PHE A 238 11.30 -2.96 -16.93
CA PHE A 238 11.24 -3.49 -15.58
C PHE A 238 9.84 -3.99 -15.23
N GLY A 239 9.79 -4.96 -14.34
CA GLY A 239 8.58 -5.49 -13.74
C GLY A 239 8.69 -5.46 -12.22
N THR A 240 7.57 -5.24 -11.52
CA THR A 240 7.49 -5.33 -10.07
C THR A 240 6.29 -6.14 -9.65
N PHE A 241 6.48 -6.96 -8.62
CA PHE A 241 5.44 -7.64 -7.89
C PHE A 241 5.50 -7.19 -6.43
N GLU A 242 4.39 -6.66 -5.92
CA GLU A 242 4.31 -6.13 -4.55
C GLU A 242 3.21 -6.86 -3.78
N VAL A 243 3.49 -7.19 -2.54
CA VAL A 243 2.55 -7.82 -1.62
C VAL A 243 2.63 -7.15 -0.25
N GLY A 244 1.48 -6.97 0.37
CA GLY A 244 1.29 -6.37 1.68
C GLY A 244 -0.19 -6.39 2.00
N SER A 245 -0.78 -5.25 2.31
CA SER A 245 -2.24 -5.09 2.40
C SER A 245 -2.94 -5.32 1.05
N ASN A 246 -2.19 -5.23 -0.05
CA ASN A 246 -2.66 -5.48 -1.42
C ASN A 246 -1.67 -6.36 -2.17
N VAL A 247 -2.11 -6.87 -3.33
CA VAL A 247 -1.24 -7.48 -4.34
C VAL A 247 -1.24 -6.57 -5.56
N PHE A 248 -0.05 -6.22 -6.05
CA PHE A 248 0.11 -5.30 -7.16
C PHE A 248 1.20 -5.76 -8.14
N VAL A 249 0.91 -5.69 -9.43
CA VAL A 249 1.86 -6.01 -10.50
C VAL A 249 2.01 -4.80 -11.41
N ARG A 250 3.24 -4.41 -11.69
CA ARG A 250 3.57 -3.29 -12.59
C ARG A 250 4.61 -3.67 -13.61
N PHE A 251 4.46 -3.07 -14.78
CA PHE A 251 5.47 -3.11 -15.84
C PHE A 251 5.82 -1.68 -16.25
N GLY A 252 7.07 -1.48 -16.63
CA GLY A 252 7.54 -0.15 -16.97
C GLY A 252 8.77 -0.14 -17.85
N TYR A 253 9.18 1.07 -18.17
CA TYR A 253 10.30 1.39 -19.02
C TYR A 253 11.16 2.49 -18.39
N LYS A 254 12.49 2.39 -18.53
CA LYS A 254 13.47 3.39 -18.09
C LYS A 254 14.15 4.06 -19.29
N PHE A 255 14.32 5.38 -19.21
CA PHE A 255 14.99 6.21 -20.21
C PHE A 255 16.32 6.73 -19.68
#